data_7486cf7dd44d0b06e66958c9eb675b66
#
_entry.id   7486cf7dd44d0b06e66958c9eb675b66
#
_cell.length_a   1.000
_cell.length_b   1.000
_cell.length_c   1.000
_cell.angle_alpha   90.00
_cell.angle_beta   90.00
_cell.angle_gamma   90.00
#
_symmetry.space_group_name_H-M   'P 1'
#
loop_
_entity.id
_entity.type
_entity.pdbx_description
1 polymer ?
#
loop_
_entity_poly.entity_id
_entity_poly.type
_entity_poly.pdbx_seq_one_letter_code
_entity_poly.pdbx_strand_id
1 'polypeptide(L)'
;MAVELTAPAVQTVQYGGNVLFTDAPVRCNRGYVVHRAGAGIITLRGVNCPCRARYKVTFGGNIAIAAGGAVAPISVAIAIDGEPLPSTTMTVTPAAVGDFFNVSRTVFIDVPCSCCVTIAVENTSTTAAGVAIPIDVSNANILIERVA
;
A
#
# COMPACT_ATOMS: atom_id res chain seq x y z
N MET A 1 -4.74 19.39 0.05
CA MET A 1 -4.94 18.52 1.21
C MET A 1 -4.15 17.23 0.98
N ALA A 2 -3.27 16.89 1.90
CA ALA A 2 -2.43 15.73 1.79
C ALA A 2 -2.26 15.03 3.14
N VAL A 3 -2.04 13.72 3.10
CA VAL A 3 -1.77 12.89 4.27
C VAL A 3 -0.53 12.05 3.95
N GLU A 4 0.37 11.94 4.91
CA GLU A 4 1.49 11.01 4.83
C GLU A 4 1.41 10.04 6.00
N LEU A 5 1.47 8.75 5.70
CA LEU A 5 1.51 7.68 6.68
C LEU A 5 2.81 6.90 6.48
N THR A 6 3.45 6.51 7.57
CA THR A 6 4.75 5.85 7.52
C THR A 6 4.82 4.65 8.46
N ALA A 7 5.70 3.73 8.13
CA ALA A 7 6.08 2.60 8.97
C ALA A 7 7.57 2.32 8.75
N PRO A 8 8.47 2.99 9.48
CA PRO A 8 9.91 2.86 9.23
C PRO A 8 10.47 1.50 9.63
N ALA A 9 9.90 0.85 10.63
CA ALA A 9 10.37 -0.45 11.12
C ALA A 9 10.11 -1.57 10.11
N VAL A 10 10.96 -2.58 10.11
CA VAL A 10 10.74 -3.78 9.30
C VAL A 10 9.51 -4.53 9.81
N GLN A 11 8.64 -4.91 8.90
CA GLN A 11 7.47 -5.73 9.18
C GLN A 11 7.37 -6.88 8.18
N THR A 12 6.95 -8.04 8.64
CA THR A 12 6.70 -9.19 7.78
C THR A 12 5.24 -9.21 7.37
N VAL A 13 5.00 -9.26 6.06
CA VAL A 13 3.65 -9.26 5.48
C VAL A 13 3.44 -10.58 4.76
N GLN A 14 2.41 -11.32 5.17
CA GLN A 14 2.03 -12.57 4.52
C GLN A 14 1.35 -12.29 3.18
N TYR A 15 1.31 -13.29 2.30
CA TYR A 15 0.56 -13.21 1.06
C TYR A 15 -0.90 -12.86 1.33
N GLY A 16 -1.42 -11.88 0.59
CA GLY A 16 -2.77 -11.36 0.80
C GLY A 16 -2.90 -10.43 1.99
N GLY A 17 -1.84 -10.27 2.79
CA GLY A 17 -1.81 -9.32 3.88
C GLY A 17 -1.42 -7.91 3.43
N ASN A 18 -1.64 -6.94 4.29
CA ASN A 18 -1.40 -5.53 4.00
C ASN A 18 -0.22 -4.99 4.79
N VAL A 19 0.49 -4.05 4.18
CA VAL A 19 1.50 -3.23 4.88
C VAL A 19 0.78 -2.36 5.92
N LEU A 20 1.25 -2.40 7.15
CA LEU A 20 0.68 -1.61 8.24
C LEU A 20 1.41 -0.27 8.35
N PHE A 21 0.67 0.79 8.63
CA PHE A 21 1.24 2.12 8.85
C PHE A 21 1.02 2.54 10.29
N THR A 22 2.10 2.82 11.00
CA THR A 22 2.08 3.11 12.43
C THR A 22 2.07 4.60 12.74
N ASP A 23 2.68 5.40 11.89
CA ASP A 23 2.87 6.82 12.12
C ASP A 23 2.15 7.66 11.07
N ALA A 24 1.71 8.85 11.46
CA ALA A 24 1.05 9.81 10.58
C ALA A 24 1.73 11.19 10.74
N PRO A 25 2.92 11.37 10.14
CA PRO A 25 3.64 12.64 10.28
C PRO A 25 2.89 13.84 9.67
N VAL A 26 2.10 13.61 8.64
CA VAL A 26 1.24 14.64 8.05
C VAL A 26 -0.20 14.14 8.06
N ARG A 27 -1.06 14.78 8.82
CA ARG A 27 -2.45 14.35 9.05
C ARG A 27 -3.44 15.21 8.27
N CYS A 28 -4.55 14.59 7.91
CA CYS A 28 -5.71 15.27 7.36
C CYS A 28 -6.72 15.55 8.47
N ASN A 29 -7.05 16.84 8.69
CA ASN A 29 -7.96 17.26 9.75
C ASN A 29 -9.42 17.34 9.33
N ARG A 30 -9.75 17.07 8.06
CA ARG A 30 -11.09 17.25 7.50
C ARG A 30 -11.85 15.95 7.28
N GLY A 31 -11.29 14.80 7.69
CA GLY A 31 -11.94 13.52 7.54
C GLY A 31 -12.02 13.00 6.10
N TYR A 32 -11.23 13.53 5.18
CA TYR A 32 -11.17 13.04 3.81
C TYR A 32 -10.46 11.69 3.73
N VAL A 33 -9.46 11.50 4.58
CA VAL A 33 -8.69 10.27 4.69
C VAL A 33 -8.80 9.80 6.14
N VAL A 34 -9.27 8.59 6.32
CA VAL A 34 -9.44 7.99 7.65
C VAL A 34 -8.49 6.81 7.77
N HIS A 35 -7.63 6.86 8.78
CA HIS A 35 -6.67 5.79 9.07
C HIS A 35 -6.53 5.64 10.57
N ARG A 36 -6.52 4.40 11.02
CA ARG A 36 -6.24 4.03 12.41
C ARG A 36 -4.78 3.62 12.53
N ALA A 37 -4.05 4.18 13.48
CA ALA A 37 -2.65 3.84 13.71
C ALA A 37 -2.46 2.32 13.88
N GLY A 38 -1.50 1.76 13.14
CA GLY A 38 -1.24 0.32 13.11
C GLY A 38 -2.10 -0.47 12.14
N ALA A 39 -3.07 0.15 11.47
CA ALA A 39 -3.88 -0.52 10.45
C ALA A 39 -3.25 -0.43 9.06
N GLY A 40 -3.55 -1.42 8.21
CA GLY A 40 -3.16 -1.42 6.81
C GLY A 40 -4.22 -0.86 5.89
N ILE A 41 -5.46 -0.72 6.36
CA ILE A 41 -6.57 -0.24 5.56
C ILE A 41 -6.77 1.25 5.80
N ILE A 42 -6.85 2.01 4.70
CA ILE A 42 -7.04 3.45 4.70
C ILE A 42 -8.33 3.74 3.94
N THR A 43 -9.22 4.54 4.53
CA THR A 43 -10.49 4.91 3.91
C THR A 43 -10.37 6.28 3.27
N LEU A 44 -10.67 6.37 1.98
CA LEU A 44 -10.79 7.61 1.23
C LEU A 44 -12.26 7.98 1.11
N ARG A 45 -12.61 9.21 1.42
CA ARG A 45 -13.99 9.67 1.44
C ARG A 45 -14.27 10.67 0.32
N GLY A 46 -15.41 10.50 -0.32
CA GLY A 46 -15.87 11.39 -1.39
C GLY A 46 -16.75 12.53 -0.86
N VAL A 47 -16.26 13.29 0.12
CA VAL A 47 -17.00 14.41 0.69
C VAL A 47 -16.70 15.72 -0.06
N ASN A 48 -17.68 16.62 -0.07
CA ASN A 48 -17.56 17.97 -0.67
C ASN A 48 -17.14 17.92 -2.14
N CYS A 49 -17.79 17.08 -2.93
CA CYS A 49 -17.55 16.99 -4.37
C CYS A 49 -18.88 16.98 -5.16
N PRO A 50 -18.89 17.49 -6.39
CA PRO A 50 -20.12 17.49 -7.20
C PRO A 50 -20.48 16.15 -7.81
N CYS A 51 -19.49 15.30 -8.11
CA CYS A 51 -19.75 13.95 -8.68
C CYS A 51 -18.81 12.89 -8.17
N ARG A 52 -17.54 13.20 -8.01
CA ARG A 52 -16.54 12.28 -7.44
C ARG A 52 -15.36 13.08 -6.90
N ALA A 53 -14.65 12.48 -5.95
CA ALA A 53 -13.37 13.00 -5.48
C ALA A 53 -12.24 12.20 -6.14
N ARG A 54 -11.14 12.86 -6.48
CA ARG A 54 -9.97 12.20 -7.02
C ARG A 54 -8.81 12.33 -6.06
N TYR A 55 -8.19 11.19 -5.77
CA TYR A 55 -7.02 11.12 -4.93
C TYR A 55 -5.81 10.64 -5.72
N LYS A 56 -4.67 11.22 -5.44
CA LYS A 56 -3.38 10.75 -5.91
C LYS A 56 -2.72 10.01 -4.76
N VAL A 57 -2.39 8.75 -4.97
CA VAL A 57 -1.80 7.87 -3.95
C VAL A 57 -0.44 7.42 -4.43
N THR A 58 0.59 7.64 -3.60
CA THR A 58 1.95 7.20 -3.90
C THR A 58 2.44 6.33 -2.75
N PHE A 59 2.79 5.10 -3.06
CA PHE A 59 3.46 4.21 -2.12
C PHE A 59 4.96 4.16 -2.42
N GLY A 60 5.77 4.14 -1.38
CA GLY A 60 7.20 3.88 -1.47
C GLY A 60 7.65 3.03 -0.28
N GLY A 61 8.61 2.15 -0.52
CA GLY A 61 9.15 1.31 0.53
C GLY A 61 10.21 0.37 0.00
N ASN A 62 10.85 -0.35 0.90
CA ASN A 62 11.82 -1.37 0.56
C ASN A 62 11.22 -2.74 0.86
N ILE A 63 11.31 -3.67 -0.08
CA ILE A 63 10.77 -5.02 0.08
C ILE A 63 11.87 -6.07 -0.11
N ALA A 64 11.77 -7.14 0.65
CA ALA A 64 12.69 -8.28 0.60
C ALA A 64 11.90 -9.58 0.81
N ILE A 65 12.49 -10.70 0.43
CA ILE A 65 11.94 -12.00 0.78
C ILE A 65 12.18 -12.23 2.28
N ALA A 66 11.12 -12.55 3.02
CA ALA A 66 11.23 -12.81 4.45
C ALA A 66 11.93 -14.15 4.71
N ALA A 67 12.46 -14.31 5.92
CA ALA A 67 13.09 -15.56 6.35
C ALA A 67 12.12 -16.74 6.18
N GLY A 68 12.63 -17.82 5.59
CA GLY A 68 11.82 -19.01 5.28
C GLY A 68 11.12 -18.95 3.92
N GLY A 69 11.18 -17.82 3.22
CA GLY A 69 10.63 -17.70 1.86
C GLY A 69 11.57 -18.29 0.81
N ALA A 70 10.99 -18.71 -0.31
CA ALA A 70 11.76 -19.18 -1.47
C ALA A 70 12.23 -18.00 -2.32
N VAL A 71 13.42 -18.11 -2.90
CA VAL A 71 13.95 -17.09 -3.83
C VAL A 71 13.11 -17.11 -5.11
N ALA A 72 12.37 -16.03 -5.33
CA ALA A 72 11.49 -15.86 -6.48
C ALA A 72 11.17 -14.37 -6.63
N PRO A 73 10.57 -13.94 -7.75
CA PRO A 73 10.04 -12.59 -7.86
C PRO A 73 9.01 -12.32 -6.78
N ILE A 74 9.13 -11.16 -6.13
CA ILE A 74 8.16 -10.70 -5.13
C ILE A 74 7.50 -9.42 -5.61
N SER A 75 6.27 -9.19 -5.17
CA SER A 75 5.49 -8.03 -5.59
C SER A 75 4.56 -7.53 -4.50
N VAL A 76 4.28 -6.24 -4.57
CA VAL A 76 3.20 -5.59 -3.83
C VAL A 76 2.37 -4.79 -4.82
N ALA A 77 1.12 -4.56 -4.48
CA ALA A 77 0.21 -3.76 -5.30
C ALA A 77 -0.68 -2.91 -4.39
N ILE A 78 -1.18 -1.80 -4.93
CA ILE A 78 -2.22 -1.03 -4.24
C ILE A 78 -3.54 -1.74 -4.48
N ALA A 79 -4.20 -2.11 -3.38
CA ALA A 79 -5.50 -2.76 -3.41
C ALA A 79 -6.60 -1.72 -3.18
N ILE A 80 -7.70 -1.86 -3.91
CA ILE A 80 -8.89 -1.03 -3.77
C ILE A 80 -10.04 -1.95 -3.35
N ASP A 81 -10.65 -1.66 -2.20
CA ASP A 81 -11.71 -2.47 -1.60
C ASP A 81 -11.33 -3.95 -1.48
N GLY A 82 -10.07 -4.22 -1.15
CA GLY A 82 -9.53 -5.56 -0.98
C GLY A 82 -9.01 -6.24 -2.25
N GLU A 83 -9.22 -5.65 -3.43
CA GLU A 83 -8.75 -6.20 -4.69
C GLU A 83 -7.48 -5.51 -5.17
N PRO A 84 -6.36 -6.23 -5.33
CA PRO A 84 -5.15 -5.64 -5.88
C PRO A 84 -5.39 -5.09 -7.28
N LEU A 85 -4.95 -3.86 -7.51
CA LEU A 85 -5.05 -3.23 -8.83
C LEU A 85 -3.82 -3.63 -9.66
N PRO A 86 -3.99 -4.45 -10.71
CA PRO A 86 -2.83 -5.02 -11.43
C PRO A 86 -1.87 -3.98 -12.00
N SER A 87 -2.39 -2.82 -12.43
CA SER A 87 -1.56 -1.74 -12.98
C SER A 87 -0.63 -1.09 -11.95
N THR A 88 -0.84 -1.32 -10.65
CA THR A 88 -0.01 -0.80 -9.57
C THR A 88 1.01 -1.81 -9.05
N THR A 89 1.08 -2.99 -9.63
CA THR A 89 2.01 -4.03 -9.19
C THR A 89 3.46 -3.59 -9.32
N MET A 90 4.19 -3.68 -8.22
CA MET A 90 5.60 -3.35 -8.12
C MET A 90 6.36 -4.65 -7.88
N THR A 91 7.13 -5.10 -8.86
CA THR A 91 7.81 -6.40 -8.82
C THR A 91 9.32 -6.22 -8.78
N VAL A 92 9.97 -6.98 -7.91
CA VAL A 92 11.43 -7.12 -7.87
C VAL A 92 11.80 -8.59 -7.80
N THR A 93 13.01 -8.92 -8.27
CA THR A 93 13.52 -10.30 -8.26
C THR A 93 14.81 -10.35 -7.44
N PRO A 94 14.72 -10.50 -6.10
CA PRO A 94 15.92 -10.58 -5.27
C PRO A 94 16.72 -11.86 -5.55
N ALA A 95 18.04 -11.76 -5.49
CA ALA A 95 18.92 -12.92 -5.66
C ALA A 95 18.99 -13.79 -4.39
N ALA A 96 18.66 -13.22 -3.23
CA ALA A 96 18.73 -13.90 -1.93
C ALA A 96 17.66 -13.40 -0.98
N VAL A 97 17.33 -14.23 0.00
CA VAL A 97 16.44 -13.85 1.10
C VAL A 97 17.07 -12.71 1.91
N GLY A 98 16.30 -11.72 2.26
CA GLY A 98 16.76 -10.56 3.05
C GLY A 98 17.37 -9.42 2.25
N ASP A 99 17.46 -9.53 0.93
CA ASP A 99 17.92 -8.44 0.06
C ASP A 99 16.76 -7.47 -0.19
N PHE A 100 16.91 -6.22 0.24
CA PHE A 100 15.90 -5.19 0.09
C PHE A 100 16.07 -4.41 -1.22
N PHE A 101 14.94 -4.15 -1.88
CA PHE A 101 14.87 -3.32 -3.08
C PHE A 101 13.78 -2.27 -2.89
N ASN A 102 14.06 -1.04 -3.32
CA ASN A 102 13.09 0.04 -3.27
C ASN A 102 12.06 -0.12 -4.37
N VAL A 103 10.79 0.04 -4.01
CA VAL A 103 9.67 0.06 -4.95
C VAL A 103 8.83 1.30 -4.72
N SER A 104 8.22 1.80 -5.78
CA SER A 104 7.36 2.98 -5.74
C SER A 104 6.34 2.95 -6.86
N ARG A 105 5.14 3.43 -6.57
CA ARG A 105 4.06 3.55 -7.57
C ARG A 105 3.10 4.66 -7.17
N THR A 106 2.67 5.40 -8.17
CA THR A 106 1.64 6.43 -8.03
C THR A 106 0.42 6.05 -8.86
N VAL A 107 -0.77 6.25 -8.31
CA VAL A 107 -2.03 5.98 -8.97
C VAL A 107 -3.07 7.04 -8.61
N PHE A 108 -3.98 7.33 -9.54
CA PHE A 108 -5.17 8.11 -9.25
C PHE A 108 -6.33 7.18 -8.91
N ILE A 109 -7.09 7.55 -7.88
CA ILE A 109 -8.25 6.78 -7.42
C ILE A 109 -9.43 7.73 -7.35
N ASP A 110 -10.51 7.40 -8.05
CA ASP A 110 -11.76 8.13 -8.00
C ASP A 110 -12.67 7.52 -6.93
N VAL A 111 -13.22 8.38 -6.08
CA VAL A 111 -14.09 7.99 -4.97
C VAL A 111 -15.46 8.62 -5.19
N PRO A 112 -16.55 7.82 -5.14
CA PRO A 112 -17.89 8.36 -5.32
C PRO A 112 -18.26 9.33 -4.18
N CYS A 113 -19.04 10.35 -4.50
CA CYS A 113 -19.45 11.36 -3.52
C CYS A 113 -20.37 10.81 -2.43
N SER A 114 -21.07 9.73 -2.72
CA SER A 114 -22.02 9.12 -1.79
C SER A 114 -21.35 8.33 -0.67
N CYS A 115 -20.11 7.91 -0.85
CA CYS A 115 -19.40 7.11 0.17
C CYS A 115 -17.89 7.19 0.01
N CYS A 116 -17.27 6.07 -0.04
CA CYS A 116 -15.88 5.88 0.31
C CYS A 116 -15.29 4.68 -0.46
N VAL A 117 -14.00 4.66 -0.49
CA VAL A 117 -13.20 3.56 -1.03
C VAL A 117 -12.10 3.25 -0.02
N THR A 118 -11.84 2.00 0.23
CA THR A 118 -10.68 1.61 1.04
C THR A 118 -9.49 1.28 0.15
N ILE A 119 -8.31 1.64 0.62
CA ILE A 119 -7.04 1.29 -0.05
C ILE A 119 -6.11 0.62 0.93
N ALA A 120 -5.23 -0.21 0.40
CA ALA A 120 -4.17 -0.87 1.15
C ALA A 120 -3.01 -1.18 0.20
N VAL A 121 -1.85 -1.50 0.75
CA VAL A 121 -0.72 -2.04 -0.01
C VAL A 121 -0.61 -3.51 0.34
N GLU A 122 -0.87 -4.38 -0.63
CA GLU A 122 -1.02 -5.82 -0.41
C GLU A 122 0.18 -6.58 -0.96
N ASN A 123 0.63 -7.60 -0.21
CA ASN A 123 1.61 -8.55 -0.70
C ASN A 123 0.95 -9.51 -1.69
N THR A 124 1.33 -9.41 -2.95
CA THR A 124 0.82 -10.24 -4.06
C THR A 124 1.83 -11.32 -4.50
N SER A 125 2.82 -11.61 -3.68
CA SER A 125 3.95 -12.46 -4.04
C SER A 125 3.60 -13.94 -3.98
N THR A 126 3.75 -14.63 -5.12
CA THR A 126 3.65 -16.09 -5.19
C THR A 126 4.74 -16.65 -6.08
N THR A 127 5.13 -17.91 -5.85
CA THR A 127 6.00 -18.61 -6.78
C THR A 127 5.24 -18.95 -8.07
N ALA A 128 5.95 -19.41 -9.11
CA ALA A 128 5.31 -19.86 -10.34
C ALA A 128 4.32 -21.03 -10.12
N ALA A 129 4.52 -21.82 -9.06
CA ALA A 129 3.61 -22.89 -8.66
C ALA A 129 2.43 -22.41 -7.79
N GLY A 130 2.32 -21.10 -7.54
CA GLY A 130 1.25 -20.52 -6.73
C GLY A 130 1.48 -20.60 -5.21
N VAL A 131 2.69 -20.90 -4.76
CA VAL A 131 3.03 -20.93 -3.34
C VAL A 131 3.24 -19.51 -2.83
N ALA A 132 2.58 -19.15 -1.72
CA ALA A 132 2.69 -17.84 -1.10
C ALA A 132 4.12 -17.54 -0.62
N ILE A 133 4.56 -16.30 -0.81
CA ILE A 133 5.86 -15.83 -0.36
C ILE A 133 5.66 -14.72 0.66
N PRO A 134 6.08 -14.89 1.93
CA PRO A 134 6.08 -13.79 2.89
C PRO A 134 7.18 -12.80 2.52
N ILE A 135 6.91 -11.51 2.70
CA ILE A 135 7.88 -10.46 2.44
C ILE A 135 8.14 -9.62 3.68
N ASP A 136 9.33 -9.05 3.77
CA ASP A 136 9.65 -8.00 4.73
C ASP A 136 9.57 -6.65 4.04
N VAL A 137 8.93 -5.70 4.70
CA VAL A 137 8.80 -4.32 4.22
C VAL A 137 9.43 -3.40 5.24
N SER A 138 10.32 -2.54 4.77
CA SER A 138 10.96 -1.53 5.62
C SER A 138 10.79 -0.13 5.04
N ASN A 139 10.82 0.87 5.90
CA ASN A 139 10.72 2.28 5.52
C ASN A 139 9.51 2.54 4.61
N ALA A 140 8.36 1.95 4.93
CA ALA A 140 7.14 2.11 4.17
C ALA A 140 6.59 3.54 4.33
N ASN A 141 6.15 4.11 3.22
CA ASN A 141 5.57 5.44 3.18
C ASN A 141 4.42 5.45 2.18
N ILE A 142 3.30 6.01 2.56
CA ILE A 142 2.20 6.26 1.63
C ILE A 142 1.77 7.71 1.72
N LEU A 143 1.75 8.37 0.57
CA LEU A 143 1.32 9.75 0.43
C LEU A 143 -0.03 9.77 -0.28
N ILE A 144 -1.00 10.45 0.30
CA ILE A 144 -2.35 10.55 -0.22
C ILE A 144 -2.70 12.02 -0.34
N GLU A 145 -3.00 12.44 -1.55
CA GLU A 145 -3.34 13.83 -1.87
C GLU A 145 -4.66 13.86 -2.62
N ARG A 146 -5.60 14.68 -2.15
CA ARG A 146 -6.83 14.93 -2.89
C ARG A 146 -6.57 16.02 -3.93
N VAL A 147 -6.80 15.70 -5.19
CA VAL A 147 -6.49 16.58 -6.32
C VAL A 147 -7.73 17.15 -7.02
N ALA A 148 -8.89 16.60 -6.70
CA ALA A 148 -10.15 17.12 -7.26
C ALA A 148 -11.37 16.83 -6.39
#